data_82c3efcd208724fcbafc0da3e4ff397e
#
_entry.id   82c3efcd208724fcbafc0da3e4ff397e
#
_cell.length_a   1.000
_cell.length_b   1.000
_cell.length_c   1.000
_cell.angle_alpha   90.00
_cell.angle_beta   90.00
_cell.angle_gamma   90.00
#
_symmetry.space_group_name_H-M   'P 1'
#
loop_
_entity.id
_entity.type
_entity.pdbx_description
1 polymer ?
#
loop_
_entity_poly.entity_id
_entity_poly.type
_entity_poly.pdbx_seq_one_letter_code
_entity_poly.pdbx_strand_id
1 'polypeptide(L)'
;MRFSRRSVKMARYTDDDIRKASKITCKMAGEYLGISSMAVSIGMRNNLLPIGFAIHNEERDRSYSESWSYHIIGERLIAYKYGKITEVQVQGIEKKLQTIIEQFQEMKNDLVFILSEDAK
;
A
#
# COMPACT_ATOMS: atom_id res chain seq x y z
N MET A 1 -14.21 34.78 -3.79
CA MET A 1 -14.99 34.00 -3.11
C MET A 1 -15.50 32.78 -3.71
N ARG A 2 -15.81 32.72 -4.95
CA ARG A 2 -16.22 31.50 -5.53
C ARG A 2 -15.22 30.49 -5.55
N PHE A 3 -13.95 30.81 -5.73
CA PHE A 3 -12.94 29.83 -5.70
C PHE A 3 -12.80 29.24 -4.34
N SER A 4 -13.14 29.97 -3.31
CA SER A 4 -13.07 29.39 -2.01
C SER A 4 -14.05 28.27 -1.86
N ARG A 5 -15.20 28.37 -2.47
CA ARG A 5 -16.12 27.31 -2.43
C ARG A 5 -15.62 26.08 -3.10
N ARG A 6 -14.90 26.25 -4.19
CA ARG A 6 -14.32 25.11 -4.83
C ARG A 6 -13.30 24.45 -3.99
N SER A 7 -12.49 25.22 -3.31
CA SER A 7 -11.45 24.63 -2.51
C SER A 7 -12.01 23.88 -1.32
N VAL A 8 -13.21 24.22 -0.88
CA VAL A 8 -13.79 23.46 0.22
C VAL A 8 -14.80 22.47 -0.27
N LYS A 9 -14.82 22.19 -1.55
CA LYS A 9 -15.71 21.17 -2.05
C LYS A 9 -15.42 19.85 -1.39
N MET A 10 -16.45 19.17 -0.95
CA MET A 10 -16.30 17.91 -0.27
C MET A 10 -15.75 16.86 -1.21
N ALA A 11 -14.98 15.97 -0.68
CA ALA A 11 -14.54 14.82 -1.43
C ALA A 11 -15.75 14.02 -1.85
N ARG A 12 -15.69 13.41 -3.03
CA ARG A 12 -16.79 12.62 -3.50
C ARG A 12 -17.00 11.38 -2.69
N TYR A 13 -15.99 10.88 -2.05
CA TYR A 13 -16.03 9.62 -1.34
C TYR A 13 -15.75 9.86 0.13
N THR A 14 -16.55 9.23 0.97
CA THR A 14 -16.32 9.26 2.41
C THR A 14 -15.40 8.10 2.78
N ASP A 15 -14.94 8.09 4.02
CA ASP A 15 -14.12 6.99 4.50
C ASP A 15 -14.87 5.66 4.39
N ASP A 16 -16.16 5.67 4.69
CA ASP A 16 -16.95 4.45 4.57
C ASP A 16 -17.05 3.98 3.14
N ASP A 17 -17.17 4.91 2.20
CA ASP A 17 -17.21 4.56 0.79
C ASP A 17 -15.94 3.82 0.39
N ILE A 18 -14.81 4.31 0.89
CA ILE A 18 -13.53 3.69 0.59
C ILE A 18 -13.45 2.29 1.20
N ARG A 19 -13.91 2.15 2.43
CA ARG A 19 -13.88 0.83 3.10
C ARG A 19 -14.76 -0.19 2.42
N LYS A 20 -15.90 0.26 1.91
CA LYS A 20 -16.86 -0.65 1.29
C LYS A 20 -16.53 -0.97 -0.16
N ALA A 21 -15.67 -0.21 -0.78
CA ALA A 21 -15.38 -0.41 -2.19
C ALA A 21 -14.67 -1.74 -2.40
N SER A 22 -15.15 -2.51 -3.35
CA SER A 22 -14.50 -3.76 -3.69
C SER A 22 -13.22 -3.50 -4.48
N LYS A 23 -13.16 -2.39 -5.18
CA LYS A 23 -11.96 -2.01 -5.91
C LYS A 23 -11.87 -0.49 -5.91
N ILE A 24 -10.69 0.01 -5.61
CA ILE A 24 -10.45 1.45 -5.59
C ILE A 24 -9.57 1.79 -6.78
N THR A 25 -10.09 2.66 -7.64
CA THR A 25 -9.34 3.10 -8.81
C THR A 25 -8.52 4.33 -8.48
N CYS A 26 -7.58 4.67 -9.36
CA CYS A 26 -6.81 5.89 -9.19
C CYS A 26 -7.72 7.11 -9.20
N LYS A 27 -8.78 7.06 -9.97
CA LYS A 27 -9.72 8.17 -10.01
C LYS A 27 -10.43 8.34 -8.67
N MET A 28 -10.89 7.24 -8.08
CA MET A 28 -11.51 7.29 -6.77
C MET A 28 -10.56 7.82 -5.73
N ALA A 29 -9.33 7.31 -5.73
CA ALA A 29 -8.33 7.74 -4.77
C ALA A 29 -8.02 9.22 -4.94
N GLY A 30 -7.92 9.68 -6.17
CA GLY A 30 -7.67 11.09 -6.43
C GLY A 30 -8.79 11.97 -5.93
N GLU A 31 -10.03 11.57 -6.18
CA GLU A 31 -11.17 12.34 -5.70
C GLU A 31 -11.26 12.34 -4.19
N TYR A 32 -10.89 11.24 -3.58
CA TYR A 32 -10.90 11.13 -2.12
C TYR A 32 -9.80 12.02 -1.50
N LEU A 33 -8.62 12.07 -2.12
CA LEU A 33 -7.50 12.84 -1.61
C LEU A 33 -7.46 14.29 -2.10
N GLY A 34 -8.24 14.60 -3.13
CA GLY A 34 -8.22 15.95 -3.70
C GLY A 34 -7.11 16.18 -4.69
N ILE A 35 -6.63 15.13 -5.35
CA ILE A 35 -5.60 15.26 -6.38
C ILE A 35 -6.09 14.57 -7.65
N SER A 36 -5.36 14.75 -8.74
CA SER A 36 -5.77 14.15 -10.01
C SER A 36 -5.46 12.67 -10.03
N SER A 37 -6.17 11.93 -10.88
CA SER A 37 -5.88 10.51 -11.00
C SER A 37 -4.49 10.29 -11.59
N MET A 38 -4.02 11.19 -12.42
CA MET A 38 -2.67 11.10 -12.95
C MET A 38 -1.64 11.26 -11.83
N ALA A 39 -1.88 12.18 -10.90
CA ALA A 39 -0.99 12.35 -9.77
C ALA A 39 -0.94 11.08 -8.91
N VAL A 40 -2.09 10.43 -8.74
CA VAL A 40 -2.14 9.17 -7.99
C VAL A 40 -1.29 8.11 -8.70
N SER A 41 -1.49 7.95 -10.00
CA SER A 41 -0.78 6.91 -10.72
C SER A 41 0.72 7.16 -10.76
N ILE A 42 1.13 8.40 -10.98
CA ILE A 42 2.55 8.72 -11.01
C ILE A 42 3.17 8.53 -9.63
N GLY A 43 2.45 8.97 -8.59
CA GLY A 43 2.95 8.80 -7.24
C GLY A 43 3.13 7.35 -6.86
N MET A 44 2.20 6.49 -7.27
CA MET A 44 2.32 5.07 -6.97
C MET A 44 3.44 4.41 -7.77
N ARG A 45 3.59 4.79 -9.02
CA ARG A 45 4.66 4.21 -9.85
C ARG A 45 6.04 4.53 -9.29
N ASN A 46 6.19 5.69 -8.68
CA ASN A 46 7.47 6.12 -8.16
C ASN A 46 7.63 5.89 -6.66
N ASN A 47 6.70 5.15 -6.07
CA ASN A 47 6.73 4.83 -4.64
C ASN A 47 6.71 6.06 -3.75
N LEU A 48 6.07 7.12 -4.24
CA LEU A 48 5.93 8.34 -3.46
C LEU A 48 4.58 8.40 -2.73
N LEU A 49 3.65 7.57 -3.15
CA LEU A 49 2.31 7.58 -2.59
C LEU A 49 2.02 6.18 -2.01
N PRO A 50 2.20 5.99 -0.71
CA PRO A 50 2.17 4.65 -0.11
C PRO A 50 0.75 4.17 0.20
N ILE A 51 -0.13 4.22 -0.77
CA ILE A 51 -1.52 3.78 -0.59
C ILE A 51 -1.78 2.42 -1.21
N GLY A 52 -0.76 1.80 -1.77
CA GLY A 52 -0.89 0.52 -2.42
C GLY A 52 0.34 0.26 -3.24
N PHE A 53 0.18 -0.46 -4.33
CA PHE A 53 1.32 -0.74 -5.19
C PHE A 53 0.92 -0.71 -6.65
N ALA A 54 1.90 -0.45 -7.51
CA ALA A 54 1.72 -0.41 -8.94
C ALA A 54 2.58 -1.50 -9.56
N ILE A 55 2.02 -2.23 -10.51
CA ILE A 55 2.71 -3.31 -11.18
C ILE A 55 2.84 -2.97 -12.64
N HIS A 56 4.06 -3.04 -13.15
CA HIS A 56 4.32 -2.79 -14.55
C HIS A 56 4.10 -4.07 -15.33
N ASN A 57 3.22 -4.02 -16.31
CA ASN A 57 2.91 -5.19 -17.12
C ASN A 57 3.80 -5.22 -18.34
N GLU A 58 4.81 -6.05 -18.31
CA GLU A 58 5.82 -6.04 -19.34
C GLU A 58 5.57 -7.00 -20.47
N GLU A 59 4.66 -7.92 -20.29
CA GLU A 59 4.49 -8.90 -21.33
C GLU A 59 3.79 -8.38 -22.55
N ARG A 60 3.31 -7.18 -22.51
CA ARG A 60 2.67 -6.60 -23.66
C ARG A 60 3.62 -5.76 -24.44
N ASP A 61 4.72 -6.28 -24.78
CA ASP A 61 5.71 -5.48 -25.46
C ASP A 61 5.31 -5.06 -26.82
N ARG A 62 4.25 -5.58 -27.37
CA ARG A 62 3.80 -5.06 -28.61
C ARG A 62 3.22 -3.69 -28.49
N SER A 63 2.79 -3.31 -27.30
CA SER A 63 2.18 -2.03 -27.08
C SER A 63 3.24 -0.97 -26.94
N TYR A 64 3.00 0.18 -27.53
CA TYR A 64 3.94 1.27 -27.42
C TYR A 64 3.78 2.01 -26.13
N SER A 65 2.67 1.88 -25.45
CA SER A 65 2.48 2.56 -24.20
C SER A 65 2.67 1.56 -23.07
N GLU A 66 3.27 2.02 -22.00
CA GLU A 66 3.45 1.17 -20.84
C GLU A 66 2.13 0.89 -20.19
N SER A 67 1.96 -0.33 -19.76
CA SER A 67 0.76 -0.74 -19.10
C SER A 67 1.05 -0.97 -17.63
N TRP A 68 0.25 -0.35 -16.78
CA TRP A 68 0.42 -0.45 -15.34
C TRP A 68 -0.89 -0.88 -14.70
N SER A 69 -0.79 -1.69 -13.69
CA SER A 69 -1.92 -2.08 -12.87
C SER A 69 -1.74 -1.48 -11.48
N TYR A 70 -2.80 -0.93 -10.93
CA TYR A 70 -2.74 -0.25 -9.64
C TYR A 70 -3.62 -0.97 -8.65
N HIS A 71 -3.06 -1.28 -7.50
CA HIS A 71 -3.79 -1.94 -6.43
C HIS A 71 -3.76 -1.04 -5.21
N ILE A 72 -4.88 -0.42 -4.91
CA ILE A 72 -4.97 0.54 -3.83
C ILE A 72 -5.63 -0.14 -2.64
N ILE A 73 -5.01 0.00 -1.49
CA ILE A 73 -5.49 -0.60 -0.25
C ILE A 73 -6.24 0.47 0.52
N GLY A 74 -7.54 0.21 0.75
CA GLY A 74 -8.40 1.22 1.35
C GLY A 74 -7.91 1.72 2.69
N GLU A 75 -7.44 0.84 3.54
CA GLU A 75 -6.96 1.25 4.86
C GLU A 75 -5.74 2.15 4.76
N ARG A 76 -4.86 1.89 3.80
CA ARG A 76 -3.71 2.76 3.59
C ARG A 76 -4.12 4.10 3.03
N LEU A 77 -5.10 4.09 2.13
CA LEU A 77 -5.60 5.34 1.55
C LEU A 77 -6.18 6.23 2.64
N ILE A 78 -6.99 5.65 3.53
CA ILE A 78 -7.58 6.41 4.61
C ILE A 78 -6.50 6.90 5.56
N ALA A 79 -5.55 6.04 5.91
CA ALA A 79 -4.46 6.44 6.79
C ALA A 79 -3.62 7.56 6.18
N TYR A 80 -3.40 7.50 4.88
CA TYR A 80 -2.63 8.54 4.22
C TYR A 80 -3.35 9.89 4.30
N LYS A 81 -4.67 9.87 4.09
CA LYS A 81 -5.44 11.11 4.14
C LYS A 81 -5.33 11.80 5.49
N TYR A 82 -5.31 11.01 6.55
CA TYR A 82 -5.26 11.56 7.90
C TYR A 82 -3.85 11.62 8.47
N GLY A 83 -2.84 11.38 7.64
CA GLY A 83 -1.46 11.50 8.08
C GLY A 83 -0.98 10.36 8.97
N LYS A 84 -1.65 9.23 8.95
CA LYS A 84 -1.32 8.11 9.83
C LYS A 84 -0.64 6.95 9.11
N ILE A 85 -0.18 7.18 7.90
CA ILE A 85 0.37 6.11 7.10
C ILE A 85 1.64 5.51 7.74
N THR A 86 2.39 6.34 8.43
CA THR A 86 3.61 5.86 9.08
C THR A 86 3.29 4.80 10.12
N GLU A 87 2.22 5.00 10.87
CA GLU A 87 1.81 4.02 11.87
C GLU A 87 1.47 2.68 11.21
N VAL A 88 0.75 2.73 10.11
CA VAL A 88 0.38 1.52 9.40
C VAL A 88 1.62 0.80 8.90
N GLN A 89 2.57 1.55 8.36
CA GLN A 89 3.81 0.96 7.86
C GLN A 89 4.64 0.36 8.97
N VAL A 90 4.71 1.05 10.10
CA VAL A 90 5.48 0.54 11.23
C VAL A 90 4.87 -0.75 11.75
N GLN A 91 3.56 -0.81 11.85
CA GLN A 91 2.91 -2.05 12.29
C GLN A 91 3.21 -3.20 11.34
N GLY A 92 3.22 -2.92 10.04
CA GLY A 92 3.54 -3.93 9.07
C GLY A 92 4.97 -4.44 9.20
N ILE A 93 5.90 -3.54 9.46
CA ILE A 93 7.29 -3.90 9.67
C ILE A 93 7.43 -4.72 10.95
N GLU A 94 6.75 -4.33 11.99
CA GLU A 94 6.80 -5.07 13.25
C GLU A 94 6.30 -6.49 13.10
N LYS A 95 5.22 -6.67 12.34
CA LYS A 95 4.71 -8.01 12.09
C LYS A 95 5.71 -8.85 11.31
N LYS A 96 6.34 -8.28 10.32
CA LYS A 96 7.34 -8.99 9.55
C LYS A 96 8.54 -9.36 10.39
N LEU A 97 8.98 -8.45 11.25
CA LEU A 97 10.09 -8.73 12.14
C LEU A 97 9.76 -9.85 13.10
N GLN A 98 8.55 -9.85 13.63
CA GLN A 98 8.12 -10.91 14.54
C GLN A 98 8.16 -12.26 13.84
N THR A 99 7.68 -12.33 12.60
CA THR A 99 7.71 -13.56 11.84
C THR A 99 9.14 -14.03 11.62
N ILE A 100 10.03 -13.12 11.28
CA ILE A 100 11.44 -13.45 11.07
C ILE A 100 12.06 -13.98 12.35
N ILE A 101 11.77 -13.35 13.47
CA ILE A 101 12.29 -13.78 14.76
C ILE A 101 11.81 -15.19 15.08
N GLU A 102 10.54 -15.47 14.83
CA GLU A 102 10.00 -16.79 15.09
C GLU A 102 10.65 -17.87 14.24
N GLN A 103 10.86 -17.55 12.95
CA GLN A 103 11.53 -18.46 12.06
C GLN A 103 12.96 -18.72 12.49
N PHE A 104 13.63 -17.67 12.93
CA PHE A 104 15.00 -17.78 13.39
C PHE A 104 15.08 -18.66 14.63
N GLN A 105 14.12 -18.52 15.52
CA GLN A 105 14.07 -19.37 16.73
C GLN A 105 13.89 -20.82 16.37
N GLU A 106 13.02 -21.11 15.40
CA GLU A 106 12.83 -22.48 14.95
C GLU A 106 14.11 -23.05 14.39
N MET A 107 14.79 -22.29 13.55
CA MET A 107 16.06 -22.73 12.98
C MET A 107 17.09 -22.99 14.05
N LYS A 108 17.14 -22.12 15.05
CA LYS A 108 18.08 -22.28 16.15
C LYS A 108 17.79 -23.54 16.94
N ASN A 109 16.50 -23.79 17.20
CA ASN A 109 16.10 -24.99 17.94
C ASN A 109 16.45 -26.26 17.20
N ASP A 110 16.22 -26.25 15.88
CA ASP A 110 16.56 -27.40 15.04
C ASP A 110 18.06 -27.65 15.07
N LEU A 111 18.84 -26.60 14.98
CA LEU A 111 20.28 -26.73 14.98
C LEU A 111 20.78 -27.28 16.31
N VAL A 112 20.24 -26.79 17.40
CA VAL A 112 20.60 -27.29 18.73
C VAL A 112 20.27 -28.77 18.86
N PHE A 113 19.12 -29.17 18.37
CA PHE A 113 18.72 -30.57 18.42
C PHE A 113 19.69 -31.46 17.61
N ILE A 114 20.06 -31.04 16.42
CA ILE A 114 20.98 -31.78 15.58
C ILE A 114 22.35 -31.88 16.28
N LEU A 115 22.84 -30.81 16.84
CA LEU A 115 24.12 -30.83 17.50
C LEU A 115 24.08 -31.70 18.76
N SER A 116 22.96 -31.71 19.44
CA SER A 116 22.81 -32.60 20.62
C SER A 116 22.89 -34.06 20.23
N GLU A 117 22.28 -34.40 19.10
CA GLU A 117 22.36 -35.76 18.64
C GLU A 117 23.76 -36.16 18.25
N ASP A 118 24.44 -35.26 17.58
CA ASP A 118 25.80 -35.53 17.20
C ASP A 118 26.74 -35.70 18.40
N ALA A 119 26.39 -35.09 19.49
CA ALA A 119 27.21 -35.17 20.67
C ALA A 119 27.11 -36.53 21.36
N LYS A 120 26.13 -37.32 21.03
CA LYS A 120 25.99 -38.64 21.60
C LYS A 120 26.90 -39.61 20.88
#